data_4e2f16dd7ed158e0347ce8b9daa6c28a
#
_entry.id   4e2f16dd7ed158e0347ce8b9daa6c28a
#
_cell.length_a   1.000
_cell.length_b   1.000
_cell.length_c   1.000
_cell.angle_alpha   90.00
_cell.angle_beta   90.00
_cell.angle_gamma   90.00
#
_symmetry.space_group_name_H-M   'P 1'
#
loop_
_entity.id
_entity.type
_entity.pdbx_description
1 polymer ?
#
loop_
_entity_poly.entity_id
_entity_poly.type
_entity_poly.pdbx_seq_one_letter_code
_entity_poly.pdbx_strand_id
1 'polypeptide(L)'
;MDSYDFNTGLNAVYDPKTDAWTFRAPLPTPRSGVSAVYIDGKIVVFGGEATGRVFGTNEAYDPKTDTWEALTPMPIPRHGLHGATAAVIGNMVHVPGGGPLPGGSVQGAYHDAFTFS
;
A
#
# COMPACT_ATOMS: atom_id res chain seq x y z
N MET A 1 -1.60 23.85 7.90
CA MET A 1 -1.27 22.40 7.91
C MET A 1 -1.71 21.79 6.61
N ASP A 2 -0.82 21.04 5.99
CA ASP A 2 -1.10 20.33 4.74
C ASP A 2 -2.05 19.15 5.00
N SER A 3 -2.92 18.84 4.01
CA SER A 3 -3.86 17.73 4.13
C SER A 3 -3.17 16.37 4.25
N TYR A 4 -1.93 16.23 3.80
CA TYR A 4 -1.16 14.99 3.93
C TYR A 4 -0.83 14.65 5.39
N ASP A 5 -0.80 15.63 6.27
CA ASP A 5 -0.53 15.42 7.69
C ASP A 5 -1.69 14.69 8.38
N PHE A 6 -2.82 14.56 7.70
CA PHE A 6 -4.01 13.89 8.21
C PHE A 6 -4.22 12.50 7.62
N ASN A 7 -3.17 11.88 7.08
CA ASN A 7 -3.26 10.50 6.63
C ASN A 7 -3.65 9.59 7.79
N THR A 8 -4.54 8.66 7.52
CA THR A 8 -5.01 7.70 8.51
C THR A 8 -4.44 6.31 8.24
N GLY A 9 -4.28 5.52 9.32
CA GLY A 9 -3.97 4.11 9.21
C GLY A 9 -5.18 3.20 9.39
N LEU A 10 -6.40 3.76 9.39
CA LEU A 10 -7.60 2.96 9.63
C LEU A 10 -7.68 1.76 8.68
N ASN A 11 -7.93 0.59 9.26
CA ASN A 11 -8.15 -0.66 8.54
C ASN A 11 -9.56 -1.12 8.86
N ALA A 12 -10.46 -1.02 7.89
CA ALA A 12 -11.86 -1.33 8.06
C ALA A 12 -12.25 -2.49 7.15
N VAL A 13 -12.99 -3.44 7.71
CA VAL A 13 -13.47 -4.62 6.99
C VAL A 13 -14.98 -4.55 6.88
N TYR A 14 -15.49 -4.70 5.67
CA TYR A 14 -16.92 -4.78 5.39
C TYR A 14 -17.34 -6.24 5.20
N ASP A 15 -18.34 -6.66 5.95
CA ASP A 15 -18.95 -7.97 5.79
C ASP A 15 -20.31 -7.81 5.07
N PRO A 16 -20.40 -8.22 3.80
CA PRO A 16 -21.66 -8.08 3.05
C PRO A 16 -22.80 -8.95 3.59
N LYS A 17 -22.51 -10.00 4.33
CA LYS A 17 -23.56 -10.86 4.91
C LYS A 17 -24.31 -10.17 6.04
N THR A 18 -23.60 -9.37 6.83
CA THR A 18 -24.17 -8.64 7.98
C THR A 18 -24.39 -7.16 7.66
N ASP A 19 -23.88 -6.68 6.52
CA ASP A 19 -23.90 -5.27 6.13
C ASP A 19 -23.29 -4.40 7.21
N ALA A 20 -22.15 -4.82 7.74
CA ALA A 20 -21.49 -4.14 8.86
C ALA A 20 -20.00 -3.99 8.61
N TRP A 21 -19.46 -2.89 9.14
CA TRP A 21 -18.03 -2.60 9.15
C TRP A 21 -17.45 -2.87 10.53
N THR A 22 -16.25 -3.40 10.57
CA THR A 22 -15.45 -3.53 11.80
C THR A 22 -14.05 -3.01 11.57
N PHE A 23 -13.40 -2.53 12.64
CA PHE A 23 -12.02 -2.07 12.57
C PHE A 23 -11.08 -3.17 13.00
N ARG A 24 -9.95 -3.24 12.30
CA ARG A 24 -8.87 -4.19 12.56
C ARG A 24 -7.58 -3.42 12.83
N ALA A 25 -6.49 -4.14 13.10
CA ALA A 25 -5.20 -3.51 13.39
C ALA A 25 -4.83 -2.49 12.31
N PRO A 26 -4.51 -1.24 12.69
CA PRO A 26 -4.29 -0.17 11.73
C PRO A 26 -2.97 -0.35 10.96
N LEU A 27 -2.93 0.23 9.75
CA LEU A 27 -1.72 0.31 8.94
C LEU A 27 -0.63 1.01 9.76
N PRO A 28 0.54 0.36 9.97
CA PRO A 28 1.57 0.92 10.85
C PRO A 28 2.15 2.26 10.39
N THR A 29 2.22 2.47 9.07
CA THR A 29 2.73 3.72 8.50
C THR A 29 1.61 4.38 7.69
N PRO A 30 0.83 5.29 8.28
CA PRO A 30 -0.25 5.99 7.56
C PRO A 30 0.29 6.75 6.36
N ARG A 31 -0.33 6.51 5.19
CA ARG A 31 0.08 7.16 3.95
C ARG A 31 -1.04 7.06 2.91
N SER A 32 -1.03 7.98 1.96
CA SER A 32 -2.01 8.02 0.87
C SER A 32 -1.37 7.62 -0.46
N GLY A 33 -2.18 7.40 -1.48
CA GLY A 33 -1.67 7.04 -2.81
C GLY A 33 -0.99 5.69 -2.87
N VAL A 34 -1.35 4.79 -1.96
CA VAL A 34 -0.80 3.43 -1.86
C VAL A 34 -1.40 2.51 -2.90
N SER A 35 -0.75 1.37 -3.11
CA SER A 35 -1.34 0.21 -3.77
C SER A 35 -1.43 -0.96 -2.81
N ALA A 36 -2.34 -1.89 -3.10
CA ALA A 36 -2.49 -3.09 -2.30
C ALA A 36 -2.79 -4.29 -3.20
N VAL A 37 -2.28 -5.45 -2.81
CA VAL A 37 -2.56 -6.71 -3.49
C VAL A 37 -2.88 -7.79 -2.45
N TYR A 38 -3.64 -8.78 -2.88
CA TYR A 38 -3.86 -9.99 -2.09
C TYR A 38 -2.94 -11.08 -2.63
N ILE A 39 -2.12 -11.64 -1.76
CA ILE A 39 -1.19 -12.71 -2.13
C ILE A 39 -0.92 -13.60 -0.92
N ASP A 40 -0.98 -14.91 -1.12
CA ASP A 40 -0.65 -15.91 -0.11
C ASP A 40 -1.38 -15.69 1.23
N GLY A 41 -2.66 -15.36 1.15
CA GLY A 41 -3.51 -15.14 2.35
C GLY A 41 -3.28 -13.82 3.06
N LYS A 42 -2.48 -12.91 2.49
CA LYS A 42 -2.15 -11.62 3.09
C LYS A 42 -2.48 -10.47 2.17
N ILE A 43 -2.69 -9.30 2.77
CA ILE A 43 -2.86 -8.04 2.05
C ILE A 43 -1.55 -7.27 2.17
N VAL A 44 -0.91 -7.02 1.04
CA VAL A 44 0.37 -6.31 0.98
C VAL A 44 0.10 -4.90 0.49
N VAL A 45 0.52 -3.91 1.30
CA VAL A 45 0.31 -2.48 1.01
C VAL A 45 1.67 -1.82 0.83
N PHE A 46 1.85 -1.13 -0.27
CA PHE A 46 3.16 -0.57 -0.60
C PHE A 46 3.06 0.80 -1.26
N GLY A 47 4.15 1.56 -1.11
CA GLY A 47 4.26 2.91 -1.66
C GLY A 47 3.44 3.93 -0.91
N GLY A 48 3.20 5.05 -1.56
CA GLY A 48 2.40 6.13 -1.02
C GLY A 48 3.18 7.39 -0.71
N GLU A 49 2.49 8.37 -0.16
CA GLU A 49 3.05 9.67 0.16
C GLU A 49 2.48 10.26 1.45
N ALA A 50 3.23 11.18 2.02
CA ALA A 50 2.78 12.11 3.05
C ALA A 50 3.39 13.48 2.72
N THR A 51 3.15 14.50 3.56
CA THR A 51 3.71 15.82 3.32
C THR A 51 5.23 15.77 3.16
N GLY A 52 5.70 16.20 2.01
CA GLY A 52 7.13 16.34 1.73
C GLY A 52 7.89 15.03 1.54
N ARG A 53 7.21 13.89 1.45
CA ARG A 53 7.90 12.61 1.31
C ARG A 53 7.11 11.58 0.51
N VAL A 54 7.84 10.67 -0.10
CA VAL A 54 7.31 9.51 -0.83
C VAL A 54 7.87 8.26 -0.17
N PHE A 55 7.04 7.23 -0.04
CA PHE A 55 7.38 6.02 0.68
C PHE A 55 7.79 4.89 -0.26
N GLY A 56 8.84 4.17 0.13
CA GLY A 56 9.12 2.83 -0.40
C GLY A 56 8.55 1.72 0.50
N THR A 57 7.86 2.11 1.55
CA THR A 57 7.34 1.20 2.58
C THR A 57 6.48 0.10 1.99
N ASN A 58 6.69 -1.11 2.49
CA ASN A 58 5.98 -2.31 2.07
C ASN A 58 5.60 -3.07 3.33
N GLU A 59 4.30 -3.24 3.57
CA GLU A 59 3.76 -3.82 4.80
C GLU A 59 2.71 -4.86 4.46
N ALA A 60 2.76 -6.00 5.13
CA ALA A 60 1.82 -7.10 4.92
C ALA A 60 0.92 -7.30 6.12
N TYR A 61 -0.38 -7.41 5.87
CA TYR A 61 -1.40 -7.67 6.86
C TYR A 61 -1.87 -9.12 6.77
N ASP A 62 -1.88 -9.80 7.92
CA ASP A 62 -2.44 -11.14 8.04
C ASP A 62 -3.82 -11.06 8.70
N PRO A 63 -4.91 -11.29 7.94
CA PRO A 63 -6.26 -11.22 8.50
C PRO A 63 -6.54 -12.28 9.56
N LYS A 64 -5.84 -13.41 9.52
CA LYS A 64 -6.05 -14.50 10.49
C LYS A 64 -5.55 -14.14 11.88
N THR A 65 -4.45 -13.41 11.95
CA THR A 65 -3.83 -13.04 13.24
C THR A 65 -4.08 -11.58 13.59
N ASP A 66 -4.65 -10.79 12.67
CA ASP A 66 -4.86 -9.36 12.84
C ASP A 66 -3.54 -8.63 13.15
N THR A 67 -2.49 -8.94 12.40
CA THR A 67 -1.16 -8.37 12.60
C THR A 67 -0.54 -7.91 11.29
N TRP A 68 0.37 -6.94 11.41
CA TRP A 68 1.17 -6.40 10.31
C TRP A 68 2.63 -6.76 10.47
N GLU A 69 3.33 -6.94 9.35
CA GLU A 69 4.80 -7.06 9.34
C GLU A 69 5.38 -6.19 8.24
N ALA A 70 6.55 -5.64 8.51
CA ALA A 70 7.30 -4.87 7.52
C ALA A 70 8.02 -5.82 6.57
N LEU A 71 7.92 -5.53 5.28
CA LEU A 71 8.63 -6.25 4.23
C LEU A 71 9.74 -5.37 3.66
N THR A 72 10.56 -5.95 2.78
CA THR A 72 11.60 -5.18 2.06
C THR A 72 10.95 -4.05 1.29
N PRO A 73 11.41 -2.80 1.48
CA PRO A 73 10.82 -1.65 0.77
C PRO A 73 11.08 -1.72 -0.74
N MET A 74 10.26 -0.98 -1.49
CA MET A 74 10.50 -0.81 -2.92
C MET A 74 11.83 -0.08 -3.15
N PRO A 75 12.60 -0.46 -4.18
CA PRO A 75 13.89 0.20 -4.47
C PRO A 75 13.73 1.67 -4.85
N ILE A 76 12.61 2.03 -5.49
CA ILE A 76 12.28 3.41 -5.85
C ILE A 76 10.98 3.76 -5.16
N PRO A 77 11.01 4.62 -4.11
CA PRO A 77 9.79 5.07 -3.44
C PRO A 77 8.85 5.78 -4.43
N ARG A 78 7.56 5.46 -4.37
CA ARG A 78 6.57 6.02 -5.29
C ARG A 78 5.20 6.12 -4.65
N HIS A 79 4.41 7.07 -5.14
CA HIS A 79 3.01 7.23 -4.79
C HIS A 79 2.15 7.27 -6.06
N GLY A 80 0.86 7.58 -5.88
CA GLY A 80 -0.07 7.66 -7.02
C GLY A 80 -0.42 6.30 -7.60
N LEU A 81 -0.19 5.25 -6.82
CA LEU A 81 -0.41 3.87 -7.27
C LEU A 81 -1.89 3.48 -7.21
N HIS A 82 -2.68 4.12 -6.34
CA HIS A 82 -4.14 4.08 -6.28
C HIS A 82 -4.75 2.68 -6.44
N GLY A 83 -4.25 1.73 -5.66
CA GLY A 83 -4.84 0.40 -5.52
C GLY A 83 -4.77 -0.50 -6.76
N ALA A 84 -5.01 0.03 -7.94
CA ALA A 84 -5.16 -0.76 -9.16
C ALA A 84 -3.89 -0.85 -10.01
N THR A 85 -2.78 -0.29 -9.54
CA THR A 85 -1.55 -0.18 -10.33
C THR A 85 -0.69 -1.44 -10.26
N ALA A 86 -0.98 -2.33 -9.33
CA ALA A 86 -0.17 -3.54 -9.14
C ALA A 86 -0.91 -4.80 -9.57
N ALA A 87 -0.17 -5.80 -9.98
CA ALA A 87 -0.70 -7.09 -10.37
C ALA A 87 0.14 -8.23 -9.79
N VAL A 88 -0.54 -9.30 -9.43
CA VAL A 88 0.10 -10.52 -8.94
C VAL A 88 0.14 -11.54 -10.08
N ILE A 89 1.33 -12.06 -10.36
CA ILE A 89 1.53 -13.14 -11.33
C ILE A 89 2.34 -14.22 -10.61
N GLY A 90 1.70 -15.35 -10.33
CA GLY A 90 2.32 -16.39 -9.50
C GLY A 90 2.58 -15.87 -8.09
N ASN A 91 3.84 -15.86 -7.67
CA ASN A 91 4.25 -15.31 -6.37
C ASN A 91 4.98 -13.97 -6.49
N MET A 92 4.85 -13.30 -7.63
CA MET A 92 5.49 -12.01 -7.88
C MET A 92 4.45 -10.90 -7.95
N VAL A 93 4.80 -9.76 -7.37
CA VAL A 93 3.99 -8.54 -7.42
C VAL A 93 4.70 -7.55 -8.36
N HIS A 94 4.00 -7.14 -9.40
CA HIS A 94 4.50 -6.18 -10.39
C HIS A 94 3.92 -4.81 -10.14
N VAL A 95 4.77 -3.78 -10.11
CA VAL A 95 4.39 -2.42 -9.77
C VAL A 95 4.87 -1.47 -10.89
N PRO A 96 4.09 -1.30 -11.96
CA PRO A 96 4.45 -0.35 -13.01
C PRO A 96 4.01 1.07 -12.65
N GLY A 97 4.81 2.06 -13.03
CA GLY A 97 4.45 3.47 -12.96
C GLY A 97 4.55 4.09 -11.57
N GLY A 98 3.76 5.11 -11.34
CA GLY A 98 3.77 5.93 -10.13
C GLY A 98 4.67 7.14 -10.23
N GLY A 99 4.68 7.99 -9.19
CA GLY A 99 5.47 9.22 -9.13
C GLY A 99 6.56 9.17 -8.07
N PRO A 100 7.79 9.58 -8.38
CA PRO A 100 8.91 9.55 -7.42
C PRO A 100 8.97 10.75 -6.49
N LEU A 101 8.13 11.77 -6.70
CA LEU A 101 8.06 12.97 -5.87
C LEU A 101 6.64 13.19 -5.37
N PRO A 102 6.45 13.86 -4.22
CA PRO A 102 5.11 14.17 -3.71
C PRO A 102 4.29 15.00 -4.69
N GLY A 103 2.98 14.80 -4.69
CA GLY A 103 2.05 15.48 -5.60
C GLY A 103 1.86 14.75 -6.92
N GLY A 104 1.07 15.31 -7.80
CA GLY A 104 0.68 14.64 -9.05
C GLY A 104 1.39 15.12 -10.30
N SER A 105 2.40 15.96 -10.18
CA SER A 105 3.03 16.63 -11.32
C SER A 105 4.20 15.87 -11.95
N VAL A 106 4.78 14.90 -11.24
CA VAL A 106 5.91 14.11 -11.73
C VAL A 106 5.53 12.64 -11.76
N GLN A 107 5.69 12.04 -12.94
CA GLN A 107 5.37 10.63 -13.15
C GLN A 107 6.59 9.91 -13.70
N GLY A 108 6.70 8.62 -13.38
CA GLY A 108 7.82 7.79 -13.82
C GLY A 108 7.36 6.62 -14.69
N ALA A 109 8.31 6.08 -15.44
CA ALA A 109 8.11 4.91 -16.28
C ALA A 109 8.74 3.66 -15.64
N TYR A 110 8.75 3.61 -14.32
CA TYR A 110 9.37 2.51 -13.58
C TYR A 110 8.49 1.26 -13.63
N HIS A 111 9.15 0.12 -13.61
CA HIS A 111 8.48 -1.15 -13.45
C HIS A 111 9.31 -2.02 -12.51
N ASP A 112 8.84 -2.16 -11.29
CA ASP A 112 9.48 -3.03 -10.31
C ASP A 112 8.62 -4.27 -10.11
N ALA A 113 9.28 -5.33 -9.70
CA ALA A 113 8.61 -6.55 -9.29
C ALA A 113 9.31 -7.11 -8.06
N PHE A 114 8.53 -7.72 -7.18
CA PHE A 114 9.08 -8.39 -6.02
C PHE A 114 8.39 -9.72 -5.78
N THR A 115 9.13 -10.65 -5.18
CA THR A 115 8.64 -11.98 -4.84
C THR A 115 8.11 -11.97 -3.42
N PHE A 116 6.94 -12.55 -3.23
CA PHE A 116 6.37 -12.78 -1.91
C PHE A 116 6.58 -14.25 -1.53
N SER A 117 7.23 -14.47 -0.42
CA SER A 117 7.53 -15.82 0.05
C SER A 117 7.20 -15.97 1.54
#